data_666174ea905819946a937f19c740562a
#
_entry.id   666174ea905819946a937f19c740562a
#
_cell.length_a   1.000
_cell.length_b   1.000
_cell.length_c   1.000
_cell.angle_alpha   90.00
_cell.angle_beta   90.00
_cell.angle_gamma   90.00
#
_symmetry.space_group_name_H-M   'P 1'
#
loop_
_entity.id
_entity.type
_entity.pdbx_description
1 polymer ?
#
loop_
_entity_poly.entity_id
_entity_poly.type
_entity_poly.pdbx_seq_one_letter_code
_entity_poly.pdbx_strand_id
1 'polypeptide(L)'
;IRVVRAACVVPGGSERVPSPTMDSRPEVLRSTQTPLKRGTDQKTPLRTPLRTPLSAVSEQTSSTPITPFEAIESQKENVQPRSRGRSAHALSHTLSMHHKERQEVLAMQRQEWEERVLGPENQDSDDPLEAWCAYVKWCIDNYPDGKSSDSGIVPLLERATREFRSSEQYQNDSRYLRLWILYAQHTDVPRDVFHFLMANEIGTKLASLYEELAHVLESYEMYDEADEMYRLG
;
A
#
# COMPACT_ATOMS: atom_id res chain seq x y z
N ILE A 1 -27.82 -9.60 -32.90
CA ILE A 1 -27.70 -8.12 -32.89
C ILE A 1 -26.21 -7.79 -33.16
N ARG A 2 -25.98 -7.10 -34.27
CA ARG A 2 -24.68 -6.84 -34.90
C ARG A 2 -23.79 -5.97 -34.01
N VAL A 3 -22.56 -6.45 -33.78
CA VAL A 3 -21.45 -5.68 -33.18
C VAL A 3 -20.87 -4.77 -34.28
N VAL A 4 -20.95 -3.46 -34.06
CA VAL A 4 -20.26 -2.46 -34.90
C VAL A 4 -18.86 -2.26 -34.32
N ARG A 5 -17.85 -2.73 -35.07
CA ARG A 5 -16.43 -2.38 -34.87
C ARG A 5 -16.22 -0.96 -35.40
N ALA A 6 -15.89 -0.03 -34.53
CA ALA A 6 -15.31 1.24 -34.92
C ALA A 6 -13.77 1.09 -34.96
N ALA A 7 -13.23 1.20 -36.18
CA ALA A 7 -11.79 1.29 -36.42
C ALA A 7 -11.36 2.75 -36.22
N CYS A 8 -10.50 3.03 -35.29
CA CYS A 8 -9.79 4.30 -35.19
C CYS A 8 -8.55 4.26 -36.08
N VAL A 9 -8.59 5.09 -37.12
CA VAL A 9 -7.48 5.43 -38.04
C VAL A 9 -6.58 6.42 -37.29
N VAL A 10 -5.30 6.12 -37.19
CA VAL A 10 -4.25 7.00 -36.69
C VAL A 10 -3.62 7.72 -37.87
N PRO A 11 -3.59 9.06 -37.98
CA PRO A 11 -2.73 9.77 -38.92
C PRO A 11 -1.34 9.97 -38.31
N GLY A 12 -0.33 9.47 -38.99
CA GLY A 12 1.06 9.74 -38.70
C GLY A 12 1.41 11.20 -39.03
N GLY A 13 2.13 11.83 -38.13
CA GLY A 13 2.75 13.14 -38.28
C GLY A 13 4.06 13.16 -37.53
N SER A 14 5.17 12.95 -38.24
CA SER A 14 6.53 13.11 -37.77
C SER A 14 6.87 14.60 -37.73
N GLU A 15 7.02 15.19 -36.56
CA GLU A 15 7.72 16.47 -36.40
C GLU A 15 8.83 16.33 -35.37
N ARG A 16 10.06 16.49 -35.88
CA ARG A 16 11.30 16.62 -35.11
C ARG A 16 11.33 18.01 -34.47
N VAL A 17 11.42 18.09 -33.20
CA VAL A 17 11.75 19.31 -32.46
C VAL A 17 13.20 19.22 -31.98
N PRO A 18 14.04 20.25 -32.23
CA PRO A 18 15.45 20.22 -31.89
C PRO A 18 15.71 20.50 -30.40
N SER A 19 16.73 19.83 -29.88
CA SER A 19 17.26 20.02 -28.51
C SER A 19 17.91 21.39 -28.35
N PRO A 20 17.69 22.11 -27.27
CA PRO A 20 18.54 23.23 -26.88
C PRO A 20 19.73 22.76 -26.04
N THR A 21 20.90 22.96 -26.57
CA THR A 21 22.17 23.06 -25.84
C THR A 21 22.14 24.27 -24.94
N MET A 22 22.38 24.08 -23.65
CA MET A 22 22.83 25.16 -22.76
C MET A 22 23.90 24.66 -21.81
N ASP A 23 25.08 25.05 -22.19
CA ASP A 23 26.26 25.24 -21.36
C ASP A 23 26.04 26.49 -20.48
N SER A 24 26.16 26.34 -19.17
CA SER A 24 26.50 27.44 -18.25
C SER A 24 26.72 26.89 -16.84
N ARG A 25 27.97 26.75 -16.47
CA ARG A 25 28.41 26.73 -15.08
C ARG A 25 28.33 28.14 -14.49
N PRO A 26 28.01 28.29 -13.22
CA PRO A 26 28.67 29.25 -12.36
C PRO A 26 29.35 28.58 -11.16
N GLU A 27 30.60 28.78 -11.12
CA GLU A 27 31.42 29.49 -10.13
C GLU A 27 31.22 29.14 -8.63
N VAL A 28 32.35 28.61 -8.15
CA VAL A 28 32.74 28.32 -6.79
C VAL A 28 32.84 29.64 -5.99
N LEU A 29 32.11 29.76 -4.91
CA LEU A 29 32.41 30.74 -3.84
C LEU A 29 32.99 30.03 -2.62
N ARG A 30 34.21 30.48 -2.34
CA ARG A 30 35.11 30.06 -1.26
C ARG A 30 34.59 30.42 0.12
N SER A 31 34.79 29.45 0.99
CA SER A 31 34.85 29.47 2.43
C SER A 31 35.49 30.72 3.06
N THR A 32 34.93 31.12 4.18
CA THR A 32 35.67 31.79 5.23
C THR A 32 35.62 30.95 6.50
N GLN A 33 36.80 30.47 6.88
CA GLN A 33 37.11 29.90 8.18
C GLN A 33 37.24 31.06 9.21
N THR A 34 36.71 30.84 10.39
CA THR A 34 37.11 31.59 11.59
C THR A 34 37.40 30.61 12.74
N PRO A 35 38.41 30.95 13.59
CA PRO A 35 39.11 29.93 14.38
C PRO A 35 38.62 29.79 15.82
N LEU A 36 39.02 28.64 16.37
CA LEU A 36 38.96 28.19 17.74
C LEU A 36 39.24 29.25 18.81
N LYS A 37 38.51 29.17 19.91
CA LYS A 37 38.99 29.54 21.25
C LYS A 37 39.00 28.33 22.17
N ARG A 38 40.18 28.10 22.68
CA ARG A 38 40.59 27.12 23.70
C ARG A 38 40.24 27.67 25.09
N GLY A 39 39.69 26.88 25.97
CA GLY A 39 39.42 27.19 27.39
C GLY A 39 39.28 25.89 28.16
N THR A 40 40.32 25.48 28.73
CA THR A 40 40.74 25.25 30.11
C THR A 40 40.01 24.22 30.94
N ASP A 41 40.85 23.27 31.34
CA ASP A 41 40.72 22.20 32.35
C ASP A 41 39.93 22.57 33.60
N GLN A 42 39.06 21.63 34.03
CA GLN A 42 38.84 21.40 35.45
C GLN A 42 38.68 19.89 35.72
N LYS A 43 39.65 19.38 36.46
CA LYS A 43 39.68 18.07 37.10
C LYS A 43 38.65 18.03 38.22
N THR A 44 37.84 16.99 38.27
CA THR A 44 37.13 16.56 39.50
C THR A 44 37.28 15.06 39.69
N PRO A 45 37.39 14.61 40.96
CA PRO A 45 37.99 13.31 41.29
C PRO A 45 37.06 12.15 41.25
N LEU A 46 37.63 10.97 41.00
CA LEU A 46 37.04 9.63 41.11
C LEU A 46 36.31 9.45 42.44
N ARG A 47 35.05 9.02 42.34
CA ARG A 47 34.36 8.32 43.42
C ARG A 47 34.06 6.91 42.95
N THR A 48 34.68 5.96 43.60
CA THR A 48 34.46 4.52 43.50
C THR A 48 33.06 4.16 43.98
N PRO A 49 32.22 3.42 43.26
CA PRO A 49 31.03 2.87 43.81
C PRO A 49 31.29 1.49 44.43
N LEU A 50 30.81 1.34 45.65
CA LEU A 50 30.76 0.12 46.45
C LEU A 50 30.03 -1.00 45.70
N ARG A 51 30.69 -2.14 45.67
CA ARG A 51 30.15 -3.40 45.16
C ARG A 51 29.25 -4.01 46.24
N THR A 52 27.93 -4.03 46.01
CA THR A 52 27.00 -4.89 46.72
C THR A 52 26.70 -6.12 45.85
N PRO A 53 26.75 -7.34 46.41
CA PRO A 53 26.38 -8.55 45.69
C PRO A 53 24.84 -8.63 45.62
N LEU A 54 24.26 -8.50 44.43
CA LEU A 54 22.85 -8.82 44.22
C LEU A 54 22.66 -10.34 44.25
N SER A 55 21.85 -10.79 45.15
CA SER A 55 21.29 -12.13 45.21
C SER A 55 20.62 -12.50 43.91
N ALA A 56 20.90 -13.72 43.45
CA ALA A 56 20.23 -14.34 42.34
C ALA A 56 18.73 -14.48 42.63
N VAL A 57 17.95 -13.59 42.03
CA VAL A 57 16.51 -13.80 41.87
C VAL A 57 16.35 -14.55 40.57
N SER A 58 15.92 -15.79 40.64
CA SER A 58 15.48 -16.59 39.49
C SER A 58 14.25 -15.93 38.90
N GLU A 59 14.44 -15.12 37.88
CA GLU A 59 13.36 -14.64 37.04
C GLU A 59 12.83 -15.78 36.17
N GLN A 60 11.70 -16.32 36.58
CA GLN A 60 10.80 -17.03 35.69
C GLN A 60 10.17 -15.97 34.79
N THR A 61 10.85 -15.59 33.75
CA THR A 61 10.28 -14.78 32.67
C THR A 61 9.30 -15.64 31.90
N SER A 62 8.01 -15.42 32.14
CA SER A 62 6.98 -15.72 31.17
C SER A 62 7.34 -14.94 29.89
N SER A 63 7.96 -15.62 28.93
CA SER A 63 8.34 -15.03 27.64
C SER A 63 7.08 -14.78 26.81
N THR A 64 6.45 -13.62 27.02
CA THR A 64 5.67 -13.03 25.94
C THR A 64 6.61 -12.83 24.76
N PRO A 65 6.29 -13.29 23.55
CA PRO A 65 7.15 -13.10 22.40
C PRO A 65 7.32 -11.60 22.15
N ILE A 66 8.51 -11.09 22.45
CA ILE A 66 8.85 -9.69 22.21
C ILE A 66 8.89 -9.54 20.70
N THR A 67 7.96 -8.78 20.14
CA THR A 67 7.94 -8.47 18.72
C THR A 67 9.22 -7.69 18.38
N PRO A 68 10.08 -8.17 17.49
CA PRO A 68 11.33 -7.48 17.17
C PRO A 68 11.03 -6.21 16.36
N PHE A 69 10.82 -5.10 17.04
CA PHE A 69 10.59 -3.80 16.43
C PHE A 69 11.77 -3.30 15.60
N GLU A 70 12.97 -3.76 15.89
CA GLU A 70 14.18 -3.42 15.14
C GLU A 70 14.07 -3.76 13.65
N ALA A 71 13.44 -4.90 13.31
CA ALA A 71 13.20 -5.29 11.92
C ALA A 71 12.24 -4.32 11.21
N ILE A 72 11.26 -3.79 11.92
CA ILE A 72 10.32 -2.79 11.38
C ILE A 72 11.02 -1.45 11.19
N GLU A 73 11.79 -1.00 12.19
CA GLU A 73 12.50 0.28 12.11
C GLU A 73 13.55 0.32 11.01
N SER A 74 14.28 -0.79 10.81
CA SER A 74 15.30 -0.86 9.76
C SER A 74 14.74 -0.81 8.33
N GLN A 75 13.46 -1.14 8.15
CA GLN A 75 12.80 -1.20 6.84
C GLN A 75 11.57 -0.27 6.73
N LYS A 76 11.40 0.67 7.67
CA LYS A 76 10.22 1.55 7.74
C LYS A 76 9.97 2.35 6.46
N GLU A 77 11.01 2.70 5.74
CA GLU A 77 10.92 3.45 4.47
C GLU A 77 10.29 2.64 3.35
N ASN A 78 10.38 1.30 3.43
CA ASN A 78 9.81 0.37 2.46
C ASN A 78 8.38 -0.06 2.81
N VAL A 79 7.84 0.42 3.93
CA VAL A 79 6.49 0.05 4.39
C VAL A 79 5.51 1.16 4.07
N GLN A 80 4.56 0.89 3.20
CA GLN A 80 3.47 1.84 2.92
C GLN A 80 2.59 2.05 4.16
N PRO A 81 2.35 3.31 4.55
CA PRO A 81 1.40 3.63 5.60
C PRO A 81 -0.03 3.23 5.18
N ARG A 82 -0.85 2.85 6.16
CA ARG A 82 -2.27 2.53 5.94
C ARG A 82 -3.12 3.27 6.97
N SER A 83 -4.26 3.79 6.53
CA SER A 83 -5.19 4.55 7.38
C SER A 83 -5.68 3.77 8.61
N ARG A 84 -5.85 2.44 8.46
CA ARG A 84 -6.26 1.54 9.55
C ARG A 84 -5.09 0.85 10.28
N GLY A 85 -3.87 1.23 9.97
CA GLY A 85 -2.66 0.58 10.47
C GLY A 85 -2.41 -0.81 9.88
N ARG A 86 -1.33 -1.46 10.34
CA ARG A 86 -0.94 -2.84 10.02
C ARG A 86 -0.76 -3.64 11.31
N SER A 87 -0.88 -4.95 11.24
CA SER A 87 -0.49 -5.82 12.35
C SER A 87 1.03 -5.76 12.53
N ALA A 88 1.50 -5.21 13.65
CA ALA A 88 2.92 -5.12 13.98
C ALA A 88 3.57 -6.50 14.04
N HIS A 89 2.85 -7.50 14.57
CA HIS A 89 3.31 -8.88 14.64
C HIS A 89 3.52 -9.50 13.25
N ALA A 90 2.52 -9.40 12.37
CA ALA A 90 2.61 -9.93 11.01
C ALA A 90 3.72 -9.23 10.21
N LEU A 91 3.82 -7.90 10.34
CA LEU A 91 4.85 -7.10 9.67
C LEU A 91 6.25 -7.48 10.16
N SER A 92 6.45 -7.55 11.46
CA SER A 92 7.73 -7.95 12.06
C SER A 92 8.13 -9.36 11.64
N HIS A 93 7.22 -10.31 11.66
CA HIS A 93 7.47 -11.68 11.21
C HIS A 93 7.91 -11.70 9.74
N THR A 94 7.19 -11.01 8.87
CA THR A 94 7.52 -10.95 7.43
C THR A 94 8.87 -10.27 7.16
N LEU A 95 9.20 -9.20 7.88
CA LEU A 95 10.45 -8.46 7.71
C LEU A 95 11.67 -9.15 8.35
N SER A 96 11.47 -9.98 9.36
CA SER A 96 12.56 -10.72 10.02
C SER A 96 13.01 -11.97 9.25
N MET A 97 12.20 -12.46 8.31
CA MET A 97 12.56 -13.62 7.49
C MET A 97 13.66 -13.27 6.49
N HIS A 98 14.54 -14.25 6.20
CA HIS A 98 15.49 -14.12 5.10
C HIS A 98 14.73 -14.00 3.77
N HIS A 99 15.20 -13.15 2.86
CA HIS A 99 14.51 -12.81 1.62
C HIS A 99 14.06 -14.04 0.79
N LYS A 100 14.94 -15.03 0.63
CA LYS A 100 14.66 -16.25 -0.13
C LYS A 100 13.58 -17.11 0.55
N GLU A 101 13.71 -17.32 1.85
CA GLU A 101 12.75 -18.07 2.66
C GLU A 101 11.37 -17.38 2.62
N ARG A 102 11.34 -16.06 2.77
CA ARG A 102 10.11 -15.29 2.64
C ARG A 102 9.44 -15.49 1.29
N GLN A 103 10.19 -15.44 0.18
CA GLN A 103 9.63 -15.66 -1.15
C GLN A 103 9.03 -17.06 -1.31
N GLU A 104 9.71 -18.10 -0.82
CA GLU A 104 9.23 -19.48 -0.89
C GLU A 104 7.95 -19.68 -0.08
N VAL A 105 7.91 -19.16 1.16
CA VAL A 105 6.72 -19.23 2.02
C VAL A 105 5.55 -18.47 1.43
N LEU A 106 5.78 -17.24 0.94
CA LEU A 106 4.72 -16.43 0.34
C LEU A 106 4.20 -17.03 -0.98
N ALA A 107 5.06 -17.67 -1.78
CA ALA A 107 4.64 -18.35 -3.00
C ALA A 107 3.75 -19.55 -2.70
N MET A 108 4.10 -20.36 -1.69
CA MET A 108 3.28 -21.49 -1.25
C MET A 108 1.92 -21.03 -0.70
N GLN A 109 1.91 -20.03 0.17
CA GLN A 109 0.66 -19.50 0.72
C GLN A 109 -0.23 -18.86 -0.37
N ARG A 110 0.38 -18.21 -1.37
CA ARG A 110 -0.35 -17.68 -2.52
C ARG A 110 -1.04 -18.80 -3.29
N GLN A 111 -0.35 -19.91 -3.54
CA GLN A 111 -0.94 -21.06 -4.21
C GLN A 111 -2.14 -21.61 -3.40
N GLU A 112 -2.04 -21.73 -2.09
CA GLU A 112 -3.16 -22.15 -1.23
C GLU A 112 -4.37 -21.21 -1.35
N TRP A 113 -4.12 -19.88 -1.43
CA TRP A 113 -5.19 -18.91 -1.64
C TRP A 113 -5.81 -19.02 -3.02
N GLU A 114 -5.01 -19.22 -4.08
CA GLU A 114 -5.54 -19.45 -5.44
C GLU A 114 -6.42 -20.70 -5.51
N GLU A 115 -5.97 -21.80 -4.92
CA GLU A 115 -6.74 -23.05 -4.85
C GLU A 115 -8.06 -22.86 -4.08
N ARG A 116 -8.02 -22.11 -2.96
CA ARG A 116 -9.22 -21.80 -2.16
C ARG A 116 -10.22 -20.95 -2.92
N VAL A 117 -9.76 -19.90 -3.59
CA VAL A 117 -10.63 -18.93 -4.27
C VAL A 117 -11.22 -19.49 -5.55
N LEU A 118 -10.46 -20.31 -6.29
CA LEU A 118 -10.89 -20.94 -7.54
C LEU A 118 -11.52 -22.33 -7.33
N GLY A 119 -11.39 -22.86 -6.13
CA GLY A 119 -11.90 -24.18 -5.80
C GLY A 119 -13.43 -24.26 -5.84
N PRO A 120 -13.97 -25.47 -6.06
CA PRO A 120 -15.42 -25.69 -6.12
C PRO A 120 -16.11 -25.31 -4.80
N GLU A 121 -15.42 -25.49 -3.68
CA GLU A 121 -15.95 -25.13 -2.36
C GLU A 121 -16.31 -23.64 -2.24
N ASN A 122 -15.52 -22.76 -2.86
CA ASN A 122 -15.80 -21.33 -2.87
C ASN A 122 -16.89 -20.97 -3.89
N GLN A 123 -16.93 -21.67 -5.04
CA GLN A 123 -17.94 -21.43 -6.07
C GLN A 123 -19.33 -21.86 -5.62
N ASP A 124 -19.42 -22.94 -4.84
CA ASP A 124 -20.66 -23.46 -4.26
C ASP A 124 -21.02 -22.80 -2.92
N SER A 125 -20.18 -21.86 -2.43
CA SER A 125 -20.40 -21.13 -1.17
C SER A 125 -21.53 -20.10 -1.32
N ASP A 126 -22.25 -19.88 -0.22
CA ASP A 126 -23.26 -18.82 -0.15
C ASP A 126 -22.65 -17.40 -0.31
N ASP A 127 -21.39 -17.22 0.06
CA ASP A 127 -20.67 -15.94 -0.03
C ASP A 127 -19.22 -16.10 -0.56
N PRO A 128 -19.06 -16.35 -1.85
CA PRO A 128 -17.74 -16.48 -2.46
C PRO A 128 -16.89 -15.18 -2.38
N LEU A 129 -17.51 -14.01 -2.22
CA LEU A 129 -16.83 -12.73 -2.10
C LEU A 129 -15.91 -12.68 -0.85
N GLU A 130 -16.30 -13.32 0.25
CA GLU A 130 -15.52 -13.31 1.49
C GLU A 130 -14.12 -13.91 1.29
N ALA A 131 -14.01 -15.02 0.56
CA ALA A 131 -12.71 -15.64 0.27
C ALA A 131 -11.79 -14.71 -0.54
N TRP A 132 -12.34 -13.99 -1.53
CA TRP A 132 -11.59 -13.00 -2.30
C TRP A 132 -11.14 -11.83 -1.45
N CYS A 133 -12.01 -11.32 -0.58
CA CYS A 133 -11.66 -10.24 0.36
C CYS A 133 -10.54 -10.66 1.32
N ALA A 134 -10.60 -11.89 1.83
CA ALA A 134 -9.58 -12.45 2.69
C ALA A 134 -8.24 -12.62 1.96
N TYR A 135 -8.25 -13.09 0.71
CA TYR A 135 -7.06 -13.22 -0.12
C TYR A 135 -6.40 -11.86 -0.41
N VAL A 136 -7.19 -10.85 -0.81
CA VAL A 136 -6.68 -9.49 -1.02
C VAL A 136 -6.09 -8.93 0.27
N LYS A 137 -6.76 -9.12 1.41
CA LYS A 137 -6.25 -8.70 2.71
C LYS A 137 -4.92 -9.38 3.04
N TRP A 138 -4.83 -10.69 2.85
CA TRP A 138 -3.59 -11.43 3.04
C TRP A 138 -2.46 -10.86 2.16
N CYS A 139 -2.74 -10.62 0.88
CA CYS A 139 -1.78 -10.03 -0.04
C CYS A 139 -1.24 -8.69 0.47
N ILE A 140 -2.13 -7.79 0.87
CA ILE A 140 -1.74 -6.46 1.38
C ILE A 140 -0.94 -6.57 2.69
N ASP A 141 -1.27 -7.51 3.57
CA ASP A 141 -0.61 -7.65 4.88
C ASP A 141 0.80 -8.24 4.74
N ASN A 142 1.03 -9.13 3.77
CA ASN A 142 2.31 -9.80 3.56
C ASN A 142 3.26 -9.08 2.59
N TYR A 143 2.74 -8.17 1.76
CA TYR A 143 3.55 -7.35 0.85
C TYR A 143 3.47 -5.88 1.27
N PRO A 144 4.33 -5.44 2.21
CA PRO A 144 4.27 -4.10 2.77
C PRO A 144 4.62 -2.98 1.78
N ASP A 145 5.35 -3.29 0.71
CA ASP A 145 5.84 -2.32 -0.29
C ASP A 145 4.72 -1.76 -1.20
N GLY A 146 3.52 -2.29 -1.11
CA GLY A 146 2.34 -1.82 -1.84
C GLY A 146 2.36 -2.11 -3.33
N LYS A 147 2.82 -1.17 -4.14
CA LYS A 147 2.83 -1.26 -5.63
C LYS A 147 3.92 -2.15 -6.23
N SER A 148 4.63 -2.93 -5.43
CA SER A 148 5.68 -3.82 -5.94
C SER A 148 5.09 -4.84 -6.93
N SER A 149 5.81 -5.10 -8.02
CA SER A 149 5.48 -6.16 -8.98
C SER A 149 5.36 -7.54 -8.32
N ASP A 150 6.11 -7.73 -7.24
CA ASP A 150 6.14 -9.01 -6.51
C ASP A 150 4.85 -9.27 -5.73
N SER A 151 4.14 -8.21 -5.34
CA SER A 151 2.86 -8.35 -4.63
C SER A 151 1.75 -8.92 -5.51
N GLY A 152 1.77 -8.64 -6.81
CA GLY A 152 0.71 -9.04 -7.75
C GLY A 152 -0.68 -8.56 -7.34
N ILE A 153 -0.76 -7.47 -6.55
CA ILE A 153 -2.04 -6.98 -6.00
C ILE A 153 -2.97 -6.46 -7.10
N VAL A 154 -2.44 -5.78 -8.10
CA VAL A 154 -3.27 -5.21 -9.18
C VAL A 154 -3.95 -6.30 -10.00
N PRO A 155 -3.25 -7.32 -10.55
CA PRO A 155 -3.90 -8.44 -11.22
C PRO A 155 -4.91 -9.19 -10.34
N LEU A 156 -4.64 -9.32 -9.04
CA LEU A 156 -5.56 -9.95 -8.10
C LEU A 156 -6.84 -9.14 -7.96
N LEU A 157 -6.73 -7.82 -7.80
CA LEU A 157 -7.88 -6.93 -7.70
C LEU A 157 -8.69 -6.89 -9.01
N GLU A 158 -8.03 -6.90 -10.18
CA GLU A 158 -8.71 -6.98 -11.47
C GLU A 158 -9.52 -8.26 -11.62
N ARG A 159 -9.00 -9.39 -11.19
CA ARG A 159 -9.71 -10.67 -11.20
C ARG A 159 -10.90 -10.65 -10.23
N ALA A 160 -10.67 -10.22 -8.99
CA ALA A 160 -11.72 -10.15 -7.97
C ALA A 160 -12.86 -9.21 -8.38
N THR A 161 -12.56 -8.04 -8.94
CA THR A 161 -13.57 -7.07 -9.37
C THR A 161 -14.34 -7.56 -10.61
N ARG A 162 -13.70 -8.30 -11.49
CA ARG A 162 -14.33 -8.85 -12.71
C ARG A 162 -15.28 -10.00 -12.40
N GLU A 163 -14.92 -10.86 -11.43
CA GLU A 163 -15.68 -12.06 -11.05
C GLU A 163 -17.09 -11.70 -10.61
N PHE A 164 -17.24 -10.68 -9.79
CA PHE A 164 -18.53 -10.29 -9.20
C PHE A 164 -19.26 -9.20 -9.96
N ARG A 165 -18.76 -8.78 -11.12
CA ARG A 165 -19.35 -7.69 -11.90
C ARG A 165 -20.82 -7.94 -12.30
N SER A 166 -21.15 -9.19 -12.61
CA SER A 166 -22.50 -9.60 -13.06
C SER A 166 -23.44 -9.99 -11.92
N SER A 167 -22.97 -9.96 -10.68
CA SER A 167 -23.69 -10.41 -9.51
C SER A 167 -24.44 -9.25 -8.86
N GLU A 168 -25.76 -9.15 -9.06
CA GLU A 168 -26.59 -8.09 -8.51
C GLU A 168 -26.52 -7.99 -6.97
N GLN A 169 -26.36 -9.14 -6.30
CA GLN A 169 -26.26 -9.20 -4.83
C GLN A 169 -25.05 -8.43 -4.27
N TYR A 170 -23.96 -8.29 -5.05
CA TYR A 170 -22.75 -7.60 -4.60
C TYR A 170 -22.64 -6.16 -5.11
N GLN A 171 -23.53 -5.70 -5.98
CA GLN A 171 -23.45 -4.35 -6.55
C GLN A 171 -23.37 -3.25 -5.48
N ASN A 172 -24.10 -3.39 -4.37
CA ASN A 172 -24.09 -2.45 -3.26
C ASN A 172 -23.53 -3.08 -1.97
N ASP A 173 -22.66 -4.09 -2.09
CA ASP A 173 -21.93 -4.63 -0.94
C ASP A 173 -20.68 -3.75 -0.66
N SER A 174 -20.55 -3.33 0.58
CA SER A 174 -19.43 -2.48 1.03
C SER A 174 -18.07 -3.15 0.88
N ARG A 175 -18.00 -4.48 0.95
CA ARG A 175 -16.78 -5.28 0.74
C ARG A 175 -16.37 -5.24 -0.73
N TYR A 176 -17.33 -5.39 -1.64
CA TYR A 176 -17.07 -5.32 -3.08
C TYR A 176 -16.63 -3.91 -3.51
N LEU A 177 -17.33 -2.87 -3.04
CA LEU A 177 -16.89 -1.50 -3.27
C LEU A 177 -15.47 -1.26 -2.76
N ARG A 178 -15.11 -1.84 -1.62
CA ARG A 178 -13.75 -1.73 -1.06
C ARG A 178 -12.68 -2.33 -1.96
N LEU A 179 -12.96 -3.44 -2.65
CA LEU A 179 -12.03 -4.01 -3.64
C LEU A 179 -11.80 -3.03 -4.80
N TRP A 180 -12.86 -2.36 -5.27
CA TRP A 180 -12.77 -1.34 -6.31
C TRP A 180 -12.00 -0.10 -5.86
N ILE A 181 -12.22 0.38 -4.65
CA ILE A 181 -11.46 1.50 -4.06
C ILE A 181 -9.98 1.14 -3.97
N LEU A 182 -9.65 -0.07 -3.50
CA LEU A 182 -8.27 -0.55 -3.48
C LEU A 182 -7.66 -0.62 -4.89
N TYR A 183 -8.44 -1.08 -5.88
CA TYR A 183 -7.99 -1.08 -7.27
C TYR A 183 -7.70 0.34 -7.78
N ALA A 184 -8.59 1.28 -7.52
CA ALA A 184 -8.38 2.69 -7.86
C ALA A 184 -7.12 3.28 -7.23
N GLN A 185 -6.83 2.96 -5.95
CA GLN A 185 -5.63 3.40 -5.24
C GLN A 185 -4.33 2.85 -5.83
N HIS A 186 -4.38 1.72 -6.55
CA HIS A 186 -3.22 1.08 -7.19
C HIS A 186 -3.13 1.35 -8.70
N THR A 187 -4.05 2.11 -9.26
CA THR A 187 -4.11 2.47 -10.68
C THR A 187 -3.62 3.90 -10.88
N ASP A 188 -3.02 4.18 -12.05
CA ASP A 188 -2.54 5.53 -12.38
C ASP A 188 -3.68 6.50 -12.69
N VAL A 189 -4.86 5.99 -13.05
CA VAL A 189 -6.05 6.78 -13.43
C VAL A 189 -7.24 6.40 -12.55
N PRO A 190 -7.23 6.75 -11.25
CA PRO A 190 -8.30 6.39 -10.32
C PRO A 190 -9.67 6.97 -10.71
N ARG A 191 -9.70 8.16 -11.32
CA ARG A 191 -10.93 8.82 -11.76
C ARG A 191 -11.74 7.95 -12.71
N ASP A 192 -11.10 7.29 -13.67
CA ASP A 192 -11.80 6.44 -14.65
C ASP A 192 -12.46 5.22 -14.00
N VAL A 193 -11.83 4.69 -12.94
CA VAL A 193 -12.41 3.60 -12.15
C VAL A 193 -13.71 4.05 -11.49
N PHE A 194 -13.73 5.24 -10.86
CA PHE A 194 -14.96 5.76 -10.23
C PHE A 194 -16.04 6.09 -11.25
N HIS A 195 -15.70 6.66 -12.42
CA HIS A 195 -16.66 6.84 -13.51
C HIS A 195 -17.26 5.53 -13.97
N PHE A 196 -16.46 4.48 -14.07
CA PHE A 196 -16.92 3.14 -14.38
C PHE A 196 -17.90 2.61 -13.32
N LEU A 197 -17.61 2.79 -12.02
CA LEU A 197 -18.48 2.37 -10.93
C LEU A 197 -19.83 3.07 -10.99
N MET A 198 -19.84 4.38 -11.20
CA MET A 198 -21.08 5.15 -11.32
C MET A 198 -21.89 4.74 -12.55
N ALA A 199 -21.24 4.54 -13.72
CA ALA A 199 -21.89 4.13 -14.94
C ALA A 199 -22.52 2.72 -14.88
N ASN A 200 -21.97 1.84 -14.02
CA ASN A 200 -22.48 0.49 -13.81
C ASN A 200 -23.30 0.33 -12.51
N GLU A 201 -23.62 1.43 -11.85
CA GLU A 201 -24.39 1.48 -10.59
C GLU A 201 -23.79 0.65 -9.44
N ILE A 202 -22.45 0.48 -9.44
CA ILE A 202 -21.74 -0.27 -8.41
C ILE A 202 -21.46 0.65 -7.21
N GLY A 203 -21.99 0.30 -6.04
CA GLY A 203 -21.80 1.03 -4.80
C GLY A 203 -22.50 2.37 -4.72
N THR A 204 -23.38 2.72 -5.66
CA THR A 204 -24.06 4.03 -5.73
C THR A 204 -24.98 4.32 -4.54
N LYS A 205 -25.33 3.28 -3.76
CA LYS A 205 -26.11 3.42 -2.52
C LYS A 205 -25.24 3.57 -1.27
N LEU A 206 -23.91 3.63 -1.43
CA LEU A 206 -22.95 3.69 -0.35
C LEU A 206 -22.26 5.05 -0.34
N ALA A 207 -22.35 5.80 0.74
CA ALA A 207 -21.70 7.10 0.92
C ALA A 207 -20.19 7.03 0.67
N SER A 208 -19.56 5.91 1.02
CA SER A 208 -18.10 5.71 0.82
C SER A 208 -17.64 5.77 -0.64
N LEU A 209 -18.52 5.52 -1.63
CA LEU A 209 -18.19 5.73 -3.04
C LEU A 209 -17.94 7.22 -3.33
N TYR A 210 -18.83 8.06 -2.85
CA TYR A 210 -18.80 9.50 -3.08
C TYR A 210 -17.67 10.17 -2.29
N GLU A 211 -17.44 9.73 -1.06
CA GLU A 211 -16.33 10.21 -0.22
C GLU A 211 -14.97 9.93 -0.90
N GLU A 212 -14.73 8.69 -1.37
CA GLU A 212 -13.47 8.33 -2.01
C GLU A 212 -13.31 9.02 -3.38
N LEU A 213 -14.40 9.18 -4.16
CA LEU A 213 -14.37 9.96 -5.40
C LEU A 213 -14.04 11.44 -5.12
N ALA A 214 -14.64 12.03 -4.10
CA ALA A 214 -14.35 13.40 -3.70
C ALA A 214 -12.87 13.57 -3.32
N HIS A 215 -12.29 12.66 -2.55
CA HIS A 215 -10.85 12.67 -2.24
C HIS A 215 -9.97 12.58 -3.49
N VAL A 216 -10.37 11.77 -4.48
CA VAL A 216 -9.67 11.72 -5.76
C VAL A 216 -9.76 13.06 -6.49
N LEU A 217 -10.94 13.68 -6.55
CA LEU A 217 -11.14 14.99 -7.19
C LEU A 217 -10.35 16.09 -6.48
N GLU A 218 -10.31 16.10 -5.15
CA GLU A 218 -9.45 17.00 -4.37
C GLU A 218 -7.96 16.87 -4.74
N SER A 219 -7.48 15.64 -4.97
CA SER A 219 -6.11 15.41 -5.39
C SER A 219 -5.78 15.99 -6.78
N TYR A 220 -6.80 16.21 -7.59
CA TYR A 220 -6.71 16.90 -8.89
C TYR A 220 -7.07 18.40 -8.81
N GLU A 221 -7.22 18.95 -7.61
CA GLU A 221 -7.60 20.36 -7.34
C GLU A 221 -9.00 20.73 -7.88
N MET A 222 -9.88 19.75 -8.11
CA MET A 222 -11.26 19.92 -8.62
C MET A 222 -12.25 20.06 -7.45
N TYR A 223 -12.10 21.10 -6.67
CA TYR A 223 -12.82 21.28 -5.39
C TYR A 223 -14.33 21.45 -5.57
N ASP A 224 -14.79 22.10 -6.64
CA ASP A 224 -16.21 22.30 -6.91
C ASP A 224 -16.93 20.96 -7.18
N GLU A 225 -16.29 20.08 -7.96
CA GLU A 225 -16.82 18.75 -8.24
C GLU A 225 -16.73 17.84 -6.99
N ALA A 226 -15.66 17.97 -6.19
CA ALA A 226 -15.54 17.25 -4.92
C ALA A 226 -16.66 17.62 -3.93
N ASP A 227 -16.97 18.92 -3.81
CA ASP A 227 -18.09 19.41 -2.98
C ASP A 227 -19.44 18.84 -3.44
N GLU A 228 -19.64 18.69 -4.75
CA GLU A 228 -20.85 18.08 -5.29
C GLU A 228 -20.93 16.60 -4.88
N MET A 229 -19.82 15.86 -4.97
CA MET A 229 -19.79 14.45 -4.56
C MET A 229 -20.08 14.28 -3.06
N TYR A 230 -19.50 15.13 -2.19
CA TYR A 230 -19.83 15.12 -0.76
C TYR A 230 -21.29 15.42 -0.44
N ARG A 231 -21.99 16.18 -1.28
CA ARG A 231 -23.43 16.45 -1.10
C ARG A 231 -24.32 15.31 -1.58
N LEU A 232 -23.82 14.51 -2.53
CA LEU A 232 -24.56 13.35 -3.06
C LEU A 232 -24.44 12.12 -2.14
N GLY A 233 -23.32 11.93 -1.45
CA GLY A 233 -23.07 10.83 -0.52
C GLY A 233 -23.68 11.07 0.85
#